data_725f2dee5315eed28163baff64ce9857
#
_entry.id   725f2dee5315eed28163baff64ce9857
#
_cell.length_a   1.000
_cell.length_b   1.000
_cell.length_c   1.000
_cell.angle_alpha   90.00
_cell.angle_beta   90.00
_cell.angle_gamma   90.00
#
_symmetry.space_group_name_H-M   'P 1'
#
loop_
_entity.id
_entity.type
_entity.pdbx_description
1 polymer ?
#
loop_
_entity_poly.entity_id
_entity_poly.type
_entity_poly.pdbx_seq_one_letter_code
_entity_poly.pdbx_strand_id
1 'polypeptide(L)'
;VVKTNIVNDRGIHICKSMLAWKKYGNGETPETSGKKGDHLVGDYYVSFDKHYKAEVKELMAKFTAQGMSDDEAKAKAEAESPLMQEAREMLVKWEAGDPEVRGLWEMMNNWVYAGFDETYKKMGVSFDKIYYESNTYLEGKEKVMEGLEKGFFYKKEDGSVWADLTAEGLD
;
A
#
# COMPACT_ATOMS: atom_id res chain seq x y z
N VAL A 1 23.73 -13.26 16.20
CA VAL A 1 22.50 -13.16 15.40
C VAL A 1 21.83 -11.86 15.78
N VAL A 2 21.43 -11.06 14.81
CA VAL A 2 20.65 -9.83 15.00
C VAL A 2 19.21 -10.11 14.56
N LYS A 3 18.26 -9.91 15.47
CA LYS A 3 16.83 -10.09 15.19
C LYS A 3 16.31 -8.80 14.56
N THR A 4 15.80 -8.89 13.34
CA THR A 4 15.28 -7.73 12.62
C THR A 4 13.83 -7.92 12.23
N ASN A 5 13.11 -6.82 12.11
CA ASN A 5 11.78 -6.76 11.51
C ASN A 5 11.76 -5.72 10.39
N ILE A 6 10.97 -5.97 9.35
CA ILE A 6 10.75 -5.03 8.26
C ILE A 6 9.26 -4.73 8.24
N VAL A 7 8.91 -3.48 8.51
CA VAL A 7 7.52 -3.01 8.54
C VAL A 7 7.21 -2.34 7.20
N ASN A 8 6.22 -2.89 6.51
CA ASN A 8 5.70 -2.31 5.27
C ASN A 8 4.63 -1.26 5.62
N ASP A 9 5.09 -0.04 5.88
CA ASP A 9 4.28 1.10 6.35
C ASP A 9 3.97 2.12 5.24
N ARG A 10 4.33 1.84 4.00
CA ARG A 10 4.04 2.71 2.84
C ARG A 10 3.43 1.92 1.68
N GLY A 11 2.94 2.65 0.69
CA GLY A 11 2.45 2.10 -0.57
C GLY A 11 0.93 2.15 -0.69
N ILE A 12 0.42 1.55 -1.76
CA ILE A 12 -1.00 1.64 -2.11
C ILE A 12 -1.93 1.00 -1.06
N HIS A 13 -1.46 0.00 -0.34
CA HIS A 13 -2.29 -0.71 0.64
C HIS A 13 -2.66 0.17 1.83
N ILE A 14 -1.69 0.91 2.40
CA ILE A 14 -2.01 1.85 3.47
C ILE A 14 -2.85 3.02 2.94
N CYS A 15 -2.61 3.49 1.71
CA CYS A 15 -3.43 4.54 1.10
C CYS A 15 -4.90 4.13 0.94
N LYS A 16 -5.17 2.86 0.65
CA LYS A 16 -6.54 2.32 0.63
C LYS A 16 -7.23 2.44 2.00
N SER A 17 -6.54 2.03 3.08
CA SER A 17 -7.07 2.18 4.44
C SER A 17 -7.27 3.64 4.83
N MET A 18 -6.31 4.51 4.52
CA MET A 18 -6.38 5.95 4.77
C MET A 18 -7.56 6.59 4.05
N LEU A 19 -7.74 6.28 2.77
CA LEU A 19 -8.84 6.81 1.97
C LEU A 19 -10.20 6.33 2.50
N ALA A 20 -10.33 5.06 2.84
CA ALA A 20 -11.56 4.53 3.43
C ALA A 20 -11.86 5.17 4.78
N TRP A 21 -10.87 5.35 5.64
CA TRP A 21 -11.05 6.07 6.90
C TRP A 21 -11.49 7.52 6.68
N LYS A 22 -10.86 8.23 5.74
CA LYS A 22 -11.22 9.62 5.41
C LYS A 22 -12.66 9.74 4.88
N LYS A 23 -13.11 8.79 4.06
CA LYS A 23 -14.44 8.81 3.45
C LYS A 23 -15.56 8.28 4.37
N TYR A 24 -15.27 7.27 5.16
CA TYR A 24 -16.30 6.49 5.86
C TYR A 24 -16.09 6.41 7.38
N GLY A 25 -14.95 6.87 7.89
CA GLY A 25 -14.56 6.67 9.29
C GLY A 25 -15.14 7.68 10.26
N ASN A 26 -15.68 8.82 9.79
CA ASN A 26 -16.25 9.86 10.64
C ASN A 26 -15.38 10.25 11.84
N GLY A 27 -14.05 10.19 11.70
CA GLY A 27 -13.11 10.51 12.77
C GLY A 27 -12.92 9.42 13.83
N GLU A 28 -13.35 8.18 13.55
CA GLU A 28 -13.14 7.04 14.47
C GLU A 28 -11.65 6.82 14.75
N THR A 29 -11.33 6.57 16.03
CA THR A 29 -9.98 6.28 16.50
C THR A 29 -9.96 4.98 17.31
N PRO A 30 -8.79 4.39 17.62
CA PRO A 30 -8.73 3.23 18.52
C PRO A 30 -9.41 3.50 19.86
N GLU A 31 -9.26 4.70 20.41
CA GLU A 31 -9.87 5.09 21.68
C GLU A 31 -11.40 5.16 21.59
N THR A 32 -11.94 5.75 20.53
CA THR A 32 -13.40 5.92 20.38
C THR A 32 -14.09 4.62 19.99
N SER A 33 -13.41 3.74 19.24
CA SER A 33 -13.95 2.45 18.80
C SER A 33 -13.74 1.33 19.81
N GLY A 34 -12.81 1.49 20.75
CA GLY A 34 -12.34 0.43 21.64
C GLY A 34 -11.60 -0.70 20.92
N LYS A 35 -11.20 -0.49 19.66
CA LYS A 35 -10.47 -1.46 18.85
C LYS A 35 -8.97 -1.23 18.95
N LYS A 36 -8.21 -2.32 18.86
CA LYS A 36 -6.77 -2.27 18.68
C LYS A 36 -6.44 -1.57 17.36
N GLY A 37 -5.41 -0.71 17.33
CA GLY A 37 -5.13 0.18 16.21
C GLY A 37 -4.89 -0.53 14.88
N ASP A 38 -4.12 -1.62 14.87
CA ASP A 38 -3.87 -2.43 13.67
C ASP A 38 -5.15 -3.13 13.15
N HIS A 39 -6.06 -3.54 14.06
CA HIS A 39 -7.36 -4.09 13.69
C HIS A 39 -8.25 -3.00 13.08
N LEU A 40 -8.28 -1.80 13.67
CA LEU A 40 -9.07 -0.69 13.14
C LEU A 40 -8.63 -0.32 11.71
N VAL A 41 -7.32 -0.18 11.49
CA VAL A 41 -6.78 0.12 10.16
C VAL A 41 -7.05 -1.03 9.17
N GLY A 42 -7.00 -2.28 9.63
CA GLY A 42 -7.37 -3.46 8.85
C GLY A 42 -8.85 -3.46 8.44
N ASP A 43 -9.76 -3.05 9.35
CA ASP A 43 -11.18 -2.93 9.04
C ASP A 43 -11.43 -1.90 7.92
N TYR A 44 -10.68 -0.79 7.90
CA TYR A 44 -10.76 0.18 6.81
C TYR A 44 -10.17 -0.33 5.50
N TYR A 45 -9.18 -1.21 5.53
CA TYR A 45 -8.73 -1.91 4.32
C TYR A 45 -9.85 -2.78 3.73
N VAL A 46 -10.54 -3.53 4.58
CA VAL A 46 -11.70 -4.36 4.17
C VAL A 46 -12.86 -3.48 3.69
N SER A 47 -13.10 -2.34 4.34
CA SER A 47 -14.09 -1.36 3.92
C SER A 47 -13.79 -0.82 2.52
N PHE A 48 -12.53 -0.45 2.25
CA PHE A 48 -12.09 -0.05 0.90
C PHE A 48 -12.43 -1.12 -0.13
N ASP A 49 -12.06 -2.38 0.13
CA ASP A 49 -12.26 -3.49 -0.81
C ASP A 49 -13.75 -3.71 -1.13
N LYS A 50 -14.62 -3.60 -0.13
CA LYS A 50 -16.09 -3.69 -0.33
C LYS A 50 -16.62 -2.60 -1.26
N HIS A 51 -16.23 -1.33 -1.02
CA HIS A 51 -16.66 -0.21 -1.86
C HIS A 51 -16.07 -0.30 -3.26
N TYR A 52 -14.80 -0.66 -3.38
CA TYR A 52 -14.13 -0.88 -4.65
C TYR A 52 -14.81 -1.97 -5.50
N LYS A 53 -15.11 -3.12 -4.90
CA LYS A 53 -15.81 -4.21 -5.60
C LYS A 53 -17.22 -3.81 -6.06
N ALA A 54 -17.95 -3.04 -5.24
CA ALA A 54 -19.25 -2.52 -5.62
C ALA A 54 -19.14 -1.56 -6.81
N GLU A 55 -18.21 -0.61 -6.77
CA GLU A 55 -17.95 0.35 -7.85
C GLU A 55 -17.53 -0.36 -9.14
N VAL A 56 -16.59 -1.31 -9.07
CA VAL A 56 -16.17 -2.10 -10.24
C VAL A 56 -17.34 -2.86 -10.85
N LYS A 57 -18.21 -3.45 -10.01
CA LYS A 57 -19.40 -4.16 -10.49
C LYS A 57 -20.37 -3.23 -11.25
N GLU A 58 -20.59 -2.03 -10.76
CA GLU A 58 -21.44 -1.03 -11.42
C GLU A 58 -20.83 -0.57 -12.75
N LEU A 59 -19.52 -0.30 -12.77
CA LEU A 59 -18.80 0.07 -13.99
C LEU A 59 -18.80 -1.06 -15.02
N MET A 60 -18.58 -2.31 -14.60
CA MET A 60 -18.68 -3.48 -15.47
C MET A 60 -20.06 -3.58 -16.13
N ALA A 61 -21.13 -3.46 -15.36
CA ALA A 61 -22.50 -3.53 -15.89
C ALA A 61 -22.72 -2.43 -16.94
N LYS A 62 -22.20 -1.22 -16.72
CA LYS A 62 -22.26 -0.11 -17.67
C LYS A 62 -21.49 -0.44 -18.97
N PHE A 63 -20.29 -0.99 -18.88
CA PHE A 63 -19.48 -1.29 -20.06
C PHE A 63 -19.99 -2.49 -20.83
N THR A 64 -20.51 -3.53 -20.16
CA THR A 64 -21.18 -4.66 -20.82
C THR A 64 -22.43 -4.20 -21.56
N ALA A 65 -23.23 -3.28 -20.99
CA ALA A 65 -24.36 -2.67 -21.67
C ALA A 65 -23.96 -1.85 -22.93
N GLN A 66 -22.71 -1.40 -23.02
CA GLN A 66 -22.13 -0.74 -24.19
C GLN A 66 -21.57 -1.74 -25.24
N GLY A 67 -21.71 -3.05 -25.02
CA GLY A 67 -21.29 -4.10 -25.94
C GLY A 67 -19.89 -4.66 -25.73
N MET A 68 -19.24 -4.36 -24.61
CA MET A 68 -17.96 -4.97 -24.24
C MET A 68 -18.17 -6.41 -23.75
N SER A 69 -17.19 -7.27 -23.99
CA SER A 69 -17.12 -8.58 -23.34
C SER A 69 -16.90 -8.42 -21.83
N ASP A 70 -17.24 -9.44 -21.04
CA ASP A 70 -17.10 -9.41 -19.59
C ASP A 70 -15.65 -9.16 -19.13
N ASP A 71 -14.67 -9.77 -19.82
CA ASP A 71 -13.26 -9.58 -19.50
C ASP A 71 -12.76 -8.16 -19.81
N GLU A 72 -13.16 -7.60 -20.96
CA GLU A 72 -12.83 -6.23 -21.33
C GLU A 72 -13.51 -5.22 -20.39
N ALA A 73 -14.79 -5.44 -20.08
CA ALA A 73 -15.55 -4.60 -19.17
C ALA A 73 -14.93 -4.61 -17.76
N LYS A 74 -14.48 -5.77 -17.28
CA LYS A 74 -13.79 -5.91 -16.00
C LYS A 74 -12.46 -5.16 -15.98
N ALA A 75 -11.60 -5.41 -16.96
CA ALA A 75 -10.29 -4.76 -17.04
C ALA A 75 -10.44 -3.22 -17.10
N LYS A 76 -11.40 -2.73 -17.87
CA LYS A 76 -11.70 -1.31 -17.98
C LYS A 76 -12.28 -0.75 -16.67
N ALA A 77 -13.20 -1.45 -16.03
CA ALA A 77 -13.80 -1.03 -14.75
C ALA A 77 -12.73 -0.91 -13.64
N GLU A 78 -11.80 -1.88 -13.56
CA GLU A 78 -10.70 -1.84 -12.62
C GLU A 78 -9.72 -0.69 -12.91
N ALA A 79 -9.45 -0.39 -14.17
CA ALA A 79 -8.59 0.71 -14.60
C ALA A 79 -9.22 2.09 -14.36
N GLU A 80 -10.52 2.23 -14.58
CA GLU A 80 -11.26 3.48 -14.50
C GLU A 80 -11.94 3.71 -13.13
N SER A 81 -11.76 2.81 -12.14
CA SER A 81 -12.33 2.96 -10.80
C SER A 81 -11.91 4.29 -10.16
N PRO A 82 -12.82 5.23 -9.89
CA PRO A 82 -12.52 6.49 -9.22
C PRO A 82 -11.89 6.26 -7.84
N LEU A 83 -12.40 5.30 -7.07
CA LEU A 83 -11.89 5.00 -5.74
C LEU A 83 -10.43 4.53 -5.77
N MET A 84 -10.07 3.71 -6.76
CA MET A 84 -8.68 3.27 -6.94
C MET A 84 -7.79 4.40 -7.44
N GLN A 85 -8.30 5.28 -8.30
CA GLN A 85 -7.56 6.45 -8.76
C GLN A 85 -7.26 7.40 -7.61
N GLU A 86 -8.24 7.70 -6.74
CA GLU A 86 -8.03 8.51 -5.54
C GLU A 86 -6.97 7.90 -4.60
N ALA A 87 -6.96 6.56 -4.44
CA ALA A 87 -5.94 5.89 -3.63
C ALA A 87 -4.54 6.03 -4.25
N ARG A 88 -4.40 5.95 -5.58
CA ARG A 88 -3.14 6.17 -6.30
C ARG A 88 -2.69 7.64 -6.19
N GLU A 89 -3.60 8.58 -6.33
CA GLU A 89 -3.30 10.01 -6.13
C GLU A 89 -2.83 10.31 -4.71
N MET A 90 -3.44 9.66 -3.72
CA MET A 90 -3.02 9.77 -2.33
C MET A 90 -1.57 9.28 -2.15
N LEU A 91 -1.17 8.18 -2.80
CA LEU A 91 0.21 7.70 -2.78
C LEU A 91 1.17 8.72 -3.43
N VAL A 92 0.81 9.29 -4.58
CA VAL A 92 1.62 10.33 -5.24
C VAL A 92 1.78 11.55 -4.32
N LYS A 93 0.73 12.00 -3.67
CA LYS A 93 0.78 13.09 -2.69
C LYS A 93 1.68 12.74 -1.50
N TRP A 94 1.58 11.51 -1.00
CA TRP A 94 2.46 11.03 0.07
C TRP A 94 3.93 11.10 -0.34
N GLU A 95 4.28 10.63 -1.53
CA GLU A 95 5.64 10.67 -2.09
C GLU A 95 6.13 12.11 -2.33
N ALA A 96 5.23 13.01 -2.72
CA ALA A 96 5.53 14.44 -2.88
C ALA A 96 5.67 15.19 -1.55
N GLY A 97 5.39 14.56 -0.41
CA GLY A 97 5.51 15.17 0.91
C GLY A 97 4.32 16.04 1.31
N ASP A 98 3.13 15.82 0.70
CA ASP A 98 1.92 16.57 1.06
C ASP A 98 1.64 16.48 2.57
N PRO A 99 1.53 17.61 3.29
CA PRO A 99 1.46 17.61 4.74
C PRO A 99 0.17 17.00 5.30
N GLU A 100 -0.96 17.13 4.59
CA GLU A 100 -2.23 16.54 5.02
C GLU A 100 -2.16 15.01 4.90
N VAL A 101 -1.69 14.51 3.76
CA VAL A 101 -1.58 13.06 3.53
C VAL A 101 -0.53 12.44 4.44
N ARG A 102 0.60 13.11 4.65
CA ARG A 102 1.65 12.67 5.59
C ARG A 102 1.16 12.63 7.03
N GLY A 103 0.41 13.64 7.46
CA GLY A 103 -0.17 13.68 8.81
C GLY A 103 -1.18 12.55 9.04
N LEU A 104 -2.06 12.27 8.07
CA LEU A 104 -2.98 11.16 8.13
C LEU A 104 -2.24 9.81 8.16
N TRP A 105 -1.24 9.65 7.31
CA TRP A 105 -0.40 8.47 7.26
C TRP A 105 0.32 8.22 8.60
N GLU A 106 0.93 9.25 9.19
CA GLU A 106 1.63 9.15 10.46
C GLU A 106 0.67 8.76 11.60
N MET A 107 -0.50 9.39 11.66
CA MET A 107 -1.52 9.07 12.65
C MET A 107 -1.95 7.61 12.57
N MET A 108 -2.32 7.12 11.39
CA MET A 108 -2.83 5.75 11.23
C MET A 108 -1.73 4.70 11.41
N ASN A 109 -0.50 4.95 10.94
CA ASN A 109 0.61 4.03 11.18
C ASN A 109 1.02 3.96 12.65
N ASN A 110 0.95 5.07 13.39
CA ASN A 110 1.19 5.04 14.83
C ASN A 110 0.18 4.13 15.56
N TRP A 111 -1.08 4.08 15.13
CA TRP A 111 -2.04 3.11 15.65
C TRP A 111 -1.64 1.66 15.33
N VAL A 112 -1.15 1.41 14.11
CA VAL A 112 -0.67 0.09 13.70
C VAL A 112 0.56 -0.32 14.50
N TYR A 113 1.53 0.56 14.68
CA TYR A 113 2.77 0.28 15.44
C TYR A 113 2.47 -0.05 16.89
N ALA A 114 1.59 0.71 17.54
CA ALA A 114 1.14 0.42 18.90
C ALA A 114 0.46 -0.95 18.98
N GLY A 115 -0.35 -1.30 17.97
CA GLY A 115 -0.97 -2.61 17.87
C GLY A 115 0.03 -3.75 17.67
N PHE A 116 1.06 -3.56 16.86
CA PHE A 116 2.14 -4.54 16.68
C PHE A 116 2.95 -4.73 17.97
N ASP A 117 3.29 -3.67 18.67
CA ASP A 117 4.00 -3.73 19.95
C ASP A 117 3.25 -4.55 20.98
N GLU A 118 1.94 -4.36 21.08
CA GLU A 118 1.10 -5.16 21.98
C GLU A 118 1.13 -6.64 21.60
N THR A 119 1.04 -6.96 20.30
CA THR A 119 1.08 -8.33 19.79
C THR A 119 2.44 -8.98 20.10
N TYR A 120 3.53 -8.32 19.77
CA TYR A 120 4.88 -8.86 19.97
C TYR A 120 5.18 -9.09 21.45
N LYS A 121 4.75 -8.18 22.34
CA LYS A 121 4.85 -8.36 23.80
C LYS A 121 4.09 -9.61 24.27
N LYS A 122 2.86 -9.82 23.80
CA LYS A 122 2.07 -11.01 24.12
C LYS A 122 2.70 -12.31 23.63
N MET A 123 3.36 -12.25 22.47
CA MET A 123 4.07 -13.40 21.89
C MET A 123 5.46 -13.63 22.48
N GLY A 124 5.97 -12.73 23.32
CA GLY A 124 7.34 -12.80 23.84
C GLY A 124 8.41 -12.58 22.75
N VAL A 125 8.07 -11.89 21.67
CA VAL A 125 8.98 -11.59 20.55
C VAL A 125 9.54 -10.18 20.71
N SER A 126 10.83 -10.05 20.45
CA SER A 126 11.53 -8.76 20.43
C SER A 126 12.49 -8.66 19.24
N PHE A 127 12.78 -7.46 18.79
CA PHE A 127 13.69 -7.16 17.68
C PHE A 127 14.82 -6.25 18.18
N ASP A 128 16.03 -6.51 17.69
CA ASP A 128 17.20 -5.66 17.94
C ASP A 128 17.16 -4.43 17.01
N LYS A 129 16.55 -4.58 15.82
CA LYS A 129 16.38 -3.51 14.85
C LYS A 129 15.09 -3.66 14.06
N ILE A 130 14.37 -2.56 13.88
CA ILE A 130 13.17 -2.48 13.04
C ILE A 130 13.49 -1.56 11.87
N TYR A 131 13.20 -2.03 10.65
CA TYR A 131 13.27 -1.24 9.42
C TYR A 131 11.86 -0.88 8.99
N TYR A 132 11.66 0.36 8.58
CA TYR A 132 10.41 0.86 8.04
C TYR A 132 10.59 1.12 6.54
N GLU A 133 9.71 0.58 5.72
CA GLU A 133 9.80 0.75 4.26
C GLU A 133 9.72 2.22 3.87
N SER A 134 8.95 3.03 4.62
CA SER A 134 8.88 4.49 4.44
C SER A 134 10.23 5.19 4.48
N ASN A 135 11.23 4.62 5.12
CA ASN A 135 12.60 5.14 5.18
C ASN A 135 13.51 4.41 4.18
N THR A 136 13.40 3.08 4.09
CA THR A 136 14.37 2.27 3.33
C THR A 136 14.13 2.28 1.83
N TYR A 137 12.94 2.64 1.35
CA TYR A 137 12.65 2.67 -0.10
C TYR A 137 13.53 3.65 -0.88
N LEU A 138 13.97 4.75 -0.25
CA LEU A 138 14.89 5.72 -0.88
C LEU A 138 16.27 5.11 -1.06
N GLU A 139 16.78 4.41 -0.05
CA GLU A 139 18.04 3.68 -0.13
C GLU A 139 17.98 2.58 -1.20
N GLY A 140 16.85 1.86 -1.28
CA GLY A 140 16.59 0.88 -2.32
C GLY A 140 16.63 1.50 -3.72
N LYS A 141 16.01 2.67 -3.90
CA LYS A 141 16.02 3.40 -5.17
C LYS A 141 17.45 3.81 -5.59
N GLU A 142 18.25 4.29 -4.65
CA GLU A 142 19.67 4.63 -4.91
C GLU A 142 20.44 3.39 -5.37
N LYS A 143 20.24 2.24 -4.71
CA LYS A 143 20.90 0.97 -5.10
C LYS A 143 20.45 0.48 -6.47
N VAL A 144 19.18 0.66 -6.83
CA VAL A 144 18.69 0.33 -8.18
C VAL A 144 19.36 1.22 -9.24
N MET A 145 19.50 2.52 -8.97
CA MET A 145 20.20 3.43 -9.89
C MET A 145 21.68 3.09 -10.01
N GLU A 146 22.36 2.79 -8.90
CA GLU A 146 23.76 2.31 -8.90
C GLU A 146 23.91 1.01 -9.72
N GLY A 147 22.95 0.08 -9.60
CA GLY A 147 22.94 -1.16 -10.37
C GLY A 147 22.77 -0.94 -11.88
N LEU A 148 21.95 0.04 -12.28
CA LEU A 148 21.81 0.46 -13.67
C LEU A 148 23.12 1.05 -14.22
N GLU A 149 23.76 1.96 -13.47
CA GLU A 149 25.04 2.58 -13.87
C GLU A 149 26.15 1.56 -14.03
N LYS A 150 26.16 0.52 -13.17
CA LYS A 150 27.14 -0.58 -13.21
C LYS A 150 26.80 -1.67 -14.23
N GLY A 151 25.64 -1.60 -14.89
CA GLY A 151 25.19 -2.59 -15.87
C GLY A 151 24.72 -3.92 -15.27
N PHE A 152 24.47 -3.98 -13.95
CA PHE A 152 23.87 -5.16 -13.32
C PHE A 152 22.36 -5.23 -13.55
N PHE A 153 21.72 -4.08 -13.76
CA PHE A 153 20.30 -3.96 -14.04
C PHE A 153 20.09 -3.33 -15.41
N TYR A 154 18.92 -3.56 -15.98
CA TYR A 154 18.50 -2.97 -17.24
C TYR A 154 17.08 -2.40 -17.14
N LYS A 155 16.80 -1.43 -18.00
CA LYS A 155 15.51 -0.77 -18.06
C LYS A 155 14.69 -1.32 -19.23
N LYS A 156 13.42 -1.68 -18.98
CA LYS A 156 12.47 -2.04 -20.03
C LYS A 156 11.80 -0.81 -20.64
N GLU A 157 11.09 -1.00 -21.74
CA GLU A 157 10.39 0.08 -22.47
C GLU A 157 9.31 0.77 -21.61
N ASP A 158 8.68 0.04 -20.69
CA ASP A 158 7.71 0.57 -19.72
C ASP A 158 8.34 1.37 -18.58
N GLY A 159 9.68 1.49 -18.59
CA GLY A 159 10.46 2.21 -17.58
C GLY A 159 10.80 1.39 -16.33
N SER A 160 10.33 0.16 -16.20
CA SER A 160 10.68 -0.74 -15.10
C SER A 160 12.14 -1.18 -15.16
N VAL A 161 12.74 -1.40 -13.99
CA VAL A 161 14.13 -1.85 -13.86
C VAL A 161 14.15 -3.32 -13.45
N TRP A 162 14.95 -4.09 -14.16
CA TRP A 162 15.04 -5.54 -14.01
C TRP A 162 16.48 -5.98 -13.83
N ALA A 163 16.69 -7.08 -13.10
CA ALA A 163 17.92 -7.84 -13.04
C ALA A 163 17.72 -9.17 -13.76
N ASP A 164 18.68 -9.57 -14.59
CA ASP A 164 18.74 -10.91 -15.14
C ASP A 164 19.70 -11.74 -14.28
N LEU A 165 19.15 -12.72 -13.57
CA LEU A 165 19.90 -13.60 -12.68
C LEU A 165 20.08 -15.00 -13.25
N THR A 166 19.74 -15.22 -14.51
CA THR A 166 19.84 -16.53 -15.19
C THR A 166 21.27 -17.08 -15.14
N ALA A 167 22.29 -16.21 -15.28
CA ALA A 167 23.67 -16.61 -15.17
C ALA A 167 24.08 -17.12 -13.78
N GLU A 168 23.35 -16.72 -12.75
CA GLU A 168 23.53 -17.14 -11.35
C GLU A 168 22.70 -18.40 -11.00
N GLY A 169 21.96 -18.96 -11.97
CA GLY A 169 21.08 -20.12 -11.77
C GLY A 169 19.84 -19.81 -10.95
N LEU A 170 19.40 -18.55 -10.94
CA LEU A 170 18.21 -18.06 -10.29
C LEU A 170 17.21 -17.62 -11.38
N ASP A 171 16.29 -18.51 -11.76
CA ASP A 171 15.22 -18.28 -12.74
C ASP A 171 13.93 -17.80 -12.05
#